data_f0ae07abf5c46e74f090d3d0b747840c
#
_entry.id   f0ae07abf5c46e74f090d3d0b747840c
#
_cell.length_a   1.000
_cell.length_b   1.000
_cell.length_c   1.000
_cell.angle_alpha   90.00
_cell.angle_beta   90.00
_cell.angle_gamma   90.00
#
_symmetry.space_group_name_H-M   'P 1'
#
loop_
_entity.id
_entity.type
_entity.pdbx_description
1 polymer ?
#
loop_
_entity_poly.entity_id
_entity_poly.type
_entity_poly.pdbx_seq_one_letter_code
_entity_poly.pdbx_strand_id
1 'polypeptide(L)'
;MTDTPHSSLLTPHSKIYVAGHRGLVGAAIVRLLQAEGYSNLITATSRELDLREQAAVRAFFAEHRPDYVFMAAAKVGGILANDSYPAEFIYENLMIEANVVDAAYRNGVKKMLFLGSTCIYPKLAPQPLKEDYLLSGPLEPTNEWYAVAKIAGIKLCQAYQRQ
;
A
#
# COMPACT_ATOMS: atom_id res chain seq x y z
N MET A 1 21.76 -27.44 6.17
CA MET A 1 21.62 -26.53 5.04
C MET A 1 20.45 -27.03 4.22
N THR A 2 19.27 -26.51 4.44
CA THR A 2 18.07 -26.83 3.67
C THR A 2 17.82 -25.64 2.75
N ASP A 3 18.20 -25.81 1.49
CA ASP A 3 17.82 -24.90 0.41
C ASP A 3 16.30 -24.83 0.36
N THR A 4 15.74 -23.74 0.85
CA THR A 4 14.36 -23.38 0.58
C THR A 4 14.33 -22.87 -0.87
N PRO A 5 13.61 -23.51 -1.79
CA PRO A 5 13.55 -23.01 -3.16
C PRO A 5 12.84 -21.66 -3.15
N HIS A 6 13.58 -20.59 -3.36
CA HIS A 6 13.03 -19.30 -3.82
C HIS A 6 12.50 -19.52 -5.25
N SER A 7 11.41 -20.25 -5.39
CA SER A 7 10.65 -20.19 -6.62
C SER A 7 10.22 -18.73 -6.79
N SER A 8 10.52 -18.12 -7.93
CA SER A 8 10.06 -16.78 -8.25
C SER A 8 8.55 -16.76 -8.06
N LEU A 9 8.09 -16.09 -7.02
CA LEU A 9 6.67 -16.07 -6.64
C LEU A 9 5.81 -15.46 -7.76
N LEU A 10 6.37 -14.54 -8.55
CA LEU A 10 5.73 -13.89 -9.69
C LEU A 10 6.04 -14.65 -11.00
N THR A 11 5.00 -14.99 -11.73
CA THR A 11 5.10 -15.54 -13.10
C THR A 11 4.42 -14.60 -14.09
N PRO A 12 4.73 -14.65 -15.39
CA PRO A 12 4.06 -13.83 -16.41
C PRO A 12 2.52 -13.96 -16.43
N HIS A 13 1.99 -15.06 -15.92
CA HIS A 13 0.56 -15.34 -15.85
C HIS A 13 -0.10 -14.94 -14.53
N SER A 14 0.66 -14.50 -13.55
CA SER A 14 0.13 -14.06 -12.25
C SER A 14 -0.81 -12.89 -12.42
N LYS A 15 -1.93 -12.91 -11.70
CA LYS A 15 -2.86 -11.78 -11.61
C LYS A 15 -2.29 -10.73 -10.66
N ILE A 16 -1.97 -9.56 -11.17
CA ILE A 16 -1.32 -8.51 -10.39
C ILE A 16 -2.22 -7.28 -10.34
N TYR A 17 -2.70 -6.93 -9.15
CA TYR A 17 -3.43 -5.68 -8.96
C TYR A 17 -2.48 -4.55 -8.56
N VAL A 18 -2.54 -3.44 -9.32
CA VAL A 18 -1.79 -2.22 -9.02
C VAL A 18 -2.77 -1.13 -8.59
N ALA A 19 -2.99 -1.02 -7.28
CA ALA A 19 -3.79 0.06 -6.70
C ALA A 19 -3.05 1.39 -6.87
N GLY A 20 -3.72 2.40 -7.42
CA GLY A 20 -3.09 3.70 -7.70
C GLY A 20 -2.22 3.72 -8.97
N HIS A 21 -2.52 2.88 -9.95
CA HIS A 21 -1.79 2.71 -11.22
C HIS A 21 -1.58 3.99 -12.04
N ARG A 22 -2.34 5.07 -11.79
CA ARG A 22 -2.19 6.37 -12.48
C ARG A 22 -1.30 7.36 -11.74
N GLY A 23 -0.93 7.07 -10.48
CA GLY A 23 0.01 7.87 -9.71
C GLY A 23 1.47 7.69 -10.18
N LEU A 24 2.37 8.53 -9.68
CA LEU A 24 3.79 8.51 -10.04
C LEU A 24 4.41 7.10 -9.92
N VAL A 25 4.29 6.50 -8.75
CA VAL A 25 4.88 5.18 -8.46
C VAL A 25 4.10 4.07 -9.13
N GLY A 26 2.76 4.07 -9.03
CA GLY A 26 1.91 3.03 -9.62
C GLY A 26 2.05 2.94 -11.14
N ALA A 27 2.13 4.08 -11.83
CA ALA A 27 2.35 4.10 -13.29
C ALA A 27 3.75 3.57 -13.67
N ALA A 28 4.78 3.84 -12.87
CA ALA A 28 6.11 3.29 -13.09
C ALA A 28 6.13 1.76 -12.91
N ILE A 29 5.46 1.25 -11.88
CA ILE A 29 5.29 -0.19 -11.65
C ILE A 29 4.58 -0.86 -12.83
N VAL A 30 3.48 -0.29 -13.30
CA VAL A 30 2.74 -0.85 -14.47
C VAL A 30 3.63 -0.91 -15.70
N ARG A 31 4.35 0.16 -16.02
CA ARG A 31 5.28 0.18 -17.17
C ARG A 31 6.37 -0.89 -17.06
N LEU A 32 6.95 -1.03 -15.87
CA LEU A 32 7.98 -2.05 -15.64
C LEU A 32 7.41 -3.46 -15.81
N LEU A 33 6.27 -3.76 -15.16
CA LEU A 33 5.63 -5.07 -15.27
C LEU A 33 5.30 -5.42 -16.72
N GLN A 34 4.79 -4.46 -17.51
CA GLN A 34 4.53 -4.65 -18.93
C GLN A 34 5.81 -4.92 -19.74
N ALA A 35 6.88 -4.17 -19.46
CA ALA A 35 8.18 -4.37 -20.12
C ALA A 35 8.80 -5.74 -19.81
N GLU A 36 8.56 -6.27 -18.60
CA GLU A 36 8.99 -7.60 -18.16
C GLU A 36 8.06 -8.73 -18.61
N GLY A 37 7.04 -8.43 -19.44
CA GLY A 37 6.16 -9.42 -20.03
C GLY A 37 4.99 -9.89 -19.16
N TYR A 38 4.71 -9.21 -18.04
CA TYR A 38 3.49 -9.48 -17.25
C TYR A 38 2.27 -8.90 -17.96
N SER A 39 1.36 -9.76 -18.40
CA SER A 39 0.19 -9.36 -19.20
C SER A 39 -1.12 -9.32 -18.40
N ASN A 40 -1.17 -9.97 -17.23
CA ASN A 40 -2.39 -10.10 -16.45
C ASN A 40 -2.46 -9.04 -15.34
N LEU A 41 -2.40 -7.77 -15.75
CA LEU A 41 -2.44 -6.61 -14.85
C LEU A 41 -3.88 -6.16 -14.63
N ILE A 42 -4.27 -6.05 -13.36
CA ILE A 42 -5.56 -5.55 -12.92
C ILE A 42 -5.36 -4.11 -12.44
N THR A 43 -6.15 -3.19 -12.96
CA THR A 43 -6.12 -1.78 -12.56
C THR A 43 -7.55 -1.24 -12.48
N ALA A 44 -7.78 -0.30 -11.57
CA ALA A 44 -9.03 0.44 -11.48
C ALA A 44 -8.73 1.90 -11.10
N THR A 45 -9.43 2.83 -11.72
CA THR A 45 -9.39 4.25 -11.33
C THR A 45 -10.24 4.49 -10.09
N SER A 46 -10.05 5.62 -9.42
CA SER A 46 -10.89 5.98 -8.27
C SER A 46 -12.37 6.21 -8.60
N ARG A 47 -12.70 6.39 -9.88
CA ARG A 47 -14.11 6.47 -10.35
C ARG A 47 -14.73 5.09 -10.54
N GLU A 48 -13.94 4.08 -10.87
CA GLU A 48 -14.37 2.69 -11.04
C GLU A 48 -14.38 1.94 -9.72
N LEU A 49 -13.43 2.25 -8.84
CA LEU A 49 -13.29 1.64 -7.52
C LEU A 49 -12.82 2.67 -6.50
N ASP A 50 -13.73 3.13 -5.66
CA ASP A 50 -13.39 3.92 -4.49
C ASP A 50 -12.87 2.99 -3.38
N LEU A 51 -11.59 3.05 -3.12
CA LEU A 51 -10.95 2.19 -2.12
C LEU A 51 -11.37 2.50 -0.66
N ARG A 52 -12.08 3.60 -0.44
CA ARG A 52 -12.66 3.93 0.88
C ARG A 52 -13.94 3.14 1.15
N GLU A 53 -14.58 2.61 0.10
CA GLU A 53 -15.83 1.87 0.16
C GLU A 53 -15.57 0.37 0.35
N GLN A 54 -15.68 -0.12 1.59
CA GLN A 54 -15.35 -1.51 1.95
C GLN A 54 -16.10 -2.54 1.08
N ALA A 55 -17.39 -2.34 0.86
CA ALA A 55 -18.21 -3.28 0.09
C ALA A 55 -17.72 -3.38 -1.37
N ALA A 56 -17.38 -2.24 -1.99
CA ALA A 56 -16.86 -2.20 -3.34
C ALA A 56 -15.49 -2.89 -3.44
N VAL A 57 -14.60 -2.64 -2.49
CA VAL A 57 -13.27 -3.28 -2.45
C VAL A 57 -13.40 -4.79 -2.27
N ARG A 58 -14.28 -5.27 -1.37
CA ARG A 58 -14.52 -6.70 -1.17
C ARG A 58 -15.07 -7.37 -2.43
N ALA A 59 -16.04 -6.74 -3.10
CA ALA A 59 -16.58 -7.25 -4.36
C ALA A 59 -15.51 -7.34 -5.44
N PHE A 60 -14.70 -6.30 -5.61
CA PHE A 60 -13.60 -6.25 -6.57
C PHE A 60 -12.57 -7.37 -6.34
N PHE A 61 -12.14 -7.59 -5.10
CA PHE A 61 -11.19 -8.65 -4.78
C PHE A 61 -11.79 -10.05 -4.96
N ALA A 62 -13.06 -10.24 -4.63
CA ALA A 62 -13.77 -11.51 -4.83
C ALA A 62 -13.92 -11.86 -6.32
N GLU A 63 -14.16 -10.86 -7.18
CA GLU A 63 -14.30 -11.02 -8.64
C GLU A 63 -12.94 -11.29 -9.30
N HIS A 64 -11.98 -10.42 -9.05
CA HIS A 64 -10.70 -10.45 -9.79
C HIS A 64 -9.69 -11.44 -9.22
N ARG A 65 -9.73 -11.70 -7.91
CA ARG A 65 -8.83 -12.63 -7.17
C ARG A 65 -7.36 -12.44 -7.55
N PRO A 66 -6.77 -11.27 -7.27
CA PRO A 66 -5.37 -11.04 -7.58
C PRO A 66 -4.44 -11.97 -6.76
N ASP A 67 -3.39 -12.47 -7.40
CA ASP A 67 -2.33 -13.23 -6.73
C ASP A 67 -1.39 -12.30 -5.96
N TYR A 68 -1.13 -11.11 -6.52
CA TYR A 68 -0.21 -10.09 -5.99
C TYR A 68 -0.84 -8.72 -6.03
N VAL A 69 -0.49 -7.89 -5.04
CA VAL A 69 -0.98 -6.51 -4.94
C VAL A 69 0.19 -5.55 -4.75
N PHE A 70 0.25 -4.52 -5.59
CA PHE A 70 1.08 -3.33 -5.38
C PHE A 70 0.18 -2.21 -4.86
N MET A 71 0.34 -1.87 -3.58
CA MET A 71 -0.47 -0.86 -2.91
C MET A 71 0.20 0.51 -3.01
N ALA A 72 0.02 1.17 -4.17
CA ALA A 72 0.52 2.51 -4.44
C ALA A 72 -0.57 3.60 -4.35
N ALA A 73 -1.81 3.21 -3.98
CA ALA A 73 -2.90 4.16 -3.77
C ALA A 73 -2.81 4.78 -2.37
N ALA A 74 -2.98 6.08 -2.31
CA ALA A 74 -3.13 6.84 -1.07
C ALA A 74 -3.72 8.22 -1.39
N LYS A 75 -4.35 8.87 -0.41
CA LYS A 75 -4.55 10.32 -0.44
C LYS A 75 -3.21 10.98 -0.16
N VAL A 76 -2.67 11.66 -1.15
CA VAL A 76 -1.37 12.35 -1.05
C VAL A 76 -1.51 13.84 -1.34
N GLY A 77 -0.59 14.64 -0.81
CA GLY A 77 -0.54 16.07 -1.04
C GLY A 77 0.74 16.67 -0.48
N GLY A 78 1.01 17.92 -0.84
CA GLY A 78 2.13 18.69 -0.26
C GLY A 78 1.91 19.02 1.22
N ILE A 79 2.91 19.64 1.84
CA ILE A 79 2.91 20.03 3.26
C ILE A 79 1.67 20.87 3.60
N LEU A 80 1.36 21.89 2.81
CA LEU A 80 0.22 22.76 3.04
C LEU A 80 -1.12 21.99 3.05
N ALA A 81 -1.31 21.04 2.13
CA ALA A 81 -2.53 20.24 2.09
C ALA A 81 -2.67 19.34 3.31
N ASN A 82 -1.58 18.70 3.73
CA ASN A 82 -1.56 17.85 4.93
C ASN A 82 -1.89 18.65 6.19
N ASP A 83 -1.32 19.81 6.34
CA ASP A 83 -1.53 20.70 7.48
C ASP A 83 -2.95 21.30 7.50
N SER A 84 -3.51 21.61 6.31
CA SER A 84 -4.84 22.24 6.20
C SER A 84 -6.01 21.23 6.30
N TYR A 85 -5.82 19.98 5.94
CA TYR A 85 -6.87 18.95 5.89
C TYR A 85 -6.52 17.67 6.67
N PRO A 86 -6.09 17.79 7.93
CA PRO A 86 -5.56 16.66 8.71
C PRO A 86 -6.54 15.49 8.84
N ALA A 87 -7.82 15.77 9.09
CA ALA A 87 -8.86 14.75 9.24
C ALA A 87 -9.07 13.95 7.94
N GLU A 88 -9.06 14.61 6.78
CA GLU A 88 -9.18 13.93 5.51
C GLU A 88 -7.98 13.04 5.22
N PHE A 89 -6.76 13.51 5.50
CA PHE A 89 -5.54 12.73 5.26
C PHE A 89 -5.48 11.48 6.12
N ILE A 90 -5.78 11.57 7.41
CA ILE A 90 -5.78 10.37 8.26
C ILE A 90 -6.94 9.44 7.91
N TYR A 91 -8.17 9.95 7.82
CA TYR A 91 -9.36 9.15 7.59
C TYR A 91 -9.34 8.41 6.26
N GLU A 92 -9.12 9.13 5.15
CA GLU A 92 -9.15 8.51 3.83
C GLU A 92 -8.03 7.47 3.67
N ASN A 93 -6.82 7.74 4.15
CA ASN A 93 -5.74 6.75 4.06
C ASN A 93 -6.01 5.53 4.94
N LEU A 94 -6.51 5.69 6.17
CA LEU A 94 -6.89 4.55 7.01
C LEU A 94 -7.95 3.69 6.34
N MET A 95 -8.99 4.29 5.74
CA MET A 95 -10.03 3.54 5.04
C MET A 95 -9.49 2.79 3.83
N ILE A 96 -8.70 3.45 2.98
CA ILE A 96 -8.08 2.85 1.80
C ILE A 96 -7.22 1.64 2.21
N GLU A 97 -6.34 1.83 3.19
CA GLU A 97 -5.39 0.81 3.65
C GLU A 97 -6.09 -0.37 4.32
N ALA A 98 -7.01 -0.10 5.26
CA ALA A 98 -7.75 -1.14 5.95
C ALA A 98 -8.58 -1.99 4.99
N ASN A 99 -9.28 -1.36 4.04
CA ASN A 99 -10.11 -2.09 3.08
C ASN A 99 -9.27 -2.98 2.16
N VAL A 100 -8.18 -2.45 1.62
CA VAL A 100 -7.35 -3.21 0.67
C VAL A 100 -6.59 -4.34 1.36
N VAL A 101 -6.01 -4.09 2.54
CA VAL A 101 -5.26 -5.12 3.29
C VAL A 101 -6.19 -6.24 3.76
N ASP A 102 -7.37 -5.92 4.33
CA ASP A 102 -8.37 -6.93 4.75
C ASP A 102 -8.87 -7.74 3.54
N ALA A 103 -9.21 -7.08 2.43
CA ALA A 103 -9.67 -7.77 1.23
C ALA A 103 -8.58 -8.67 0.62
N ALA A 104 -7.33 -8.23 0.60
CA ALA A 104 -6.20 -9.02 0.13
C ALA A 104 -6.03 -10.30 0.96
N TYR A 105 -6.05 -10.19 2.29
CA TYR A 105 -5.97 -11.33 3.19
C TYR A 105 -7.12 -12.31 2.98
N ARG A 106 -8.38 -11.83 2.98
CA ARG A 106 -9.58 -12.67 2.82
C ARG A 106 -9.66 -13.40 1.49
N ASN A 107 -9.03 -12.88 0.45
CA ASN A 107 -9.04 -13.48 -0.89
C ASN A 107 -7.75 -14.26 -1.22
N GLY A 108 -6.88 -14.48 -0.23
CA GLY A 108 -5.70 -15.34 -0.37
C GLY A 108 -4.63 -14.74 -1.27
N VAL A 109 -4.47 -13.41 -1.27
CA VAL A 109 -3.35 -12.74 -1.95
C VAL A 109 -2.03 -13.29 -1.41
N LYS A 110 -1.18 -13.78 -2.30
CA LYS A 110 0.08 -14.45 -1.94
C LYS A 110 1.10 -13.48 -1.36
N LYS A 111 1.17 -12.28 -1.92
CA LYS A 111 2.06 -11.21 -1.44
C LYS A 111 1.53 -9.84 -1.81
N MET A 112 1.68 -8.90 -0.88
CA MET A 112 1.38 -7.49 -1.11
C MET A 112 2.61 -6.64 -0.83
N LEU A 113 2.93 -5.73 -1.75
CA LEU A 113 3.86 -4.64 -1.51
C LEU A 113 3.08 -3.41 -1.07
N PHE A 114 3.21 -3.06 0.20
CA PHE A 114 2.63 -1.85 0.77
C PHE A 114 3.66 -0.72 0.76
N LEU A 115 3.36 0.38 0.10
CA LEU A 115 4.26 1.52 0.06
C LEU A 115 4.11 2.37 1.33
N GLY A 116 5.17 2.40 2.14
CA GLY A 116 5.32 3.31 3.25
C GLY A 116 5.67 4.74 2.79
N SER A 117 6.29 5.50 3.68
CA SER A 117 6.79 6.85 3.39
C SER A 117 7.91 7.19 4.36
N THR A 118 8.81 8.08 4.01
CA THR A 118 9.86 8.55 4.92
C THR A 118 9.32 9.37 6.10
N CYS A 119 8.13 9.95 5.98
CA CYS A 119 7.49 10.71 7.06
C CYS A 119 7.04 9.86 8.26
N ILE A 120 7.06 8.51 8.13
CA ILE A 120 6.73 7.61 9.24
C ILE A 120 7.82 7.57 10.33
N TYR A 121 9.00 8.08 10.03
CA TYR A 121 10.09 8.16 10.98
C TYR A 121 10.00 9.42 11.84
N PRO A 122 10.53 9.39 13.08
CA PRO A 122 10.58 10.58 13.93
C PRO A 122 11.27 11.75 13.23
N LYS A 123 10.76 12.96 13.47
CA LYS A 123 11.31 14.21 12.92
C LYS A 123 12.83 14.35 13.14
N LEU A 124 13.30 13.95 14.31
CA LEU A 124 14.72 14.08 14.73
C LEU A 124 15.46 12.73 14.72
N ALA A 125 14.98 11.76 13.92
CA ALA A 125 15.67 10.49 13.79
C ALA A 125 17.08 10.69 13.22
N PRO A 126 18.09 9.93 13.72
CA PRO A 126 19.43 9.98 13.17
C PRO A 126 19.49 9.59 11.70
N GLN A 127 20.48 10.12 10.97
CA GLN A 127 20.73 9.79 9.56
C GLN A 127 21.95 8.87 9.42
N PRO A 128 21.90 7.87 8.51
CA PRO A 128 20.76 7.49 7.66
C PRO A 128 19.62 6.86 8.45
N LEU A 129 18.38 7.03 7.96
CA LEU A 129 17.20 6.44 8.59
C LEU A 129 17.31 4.91 8.60
N LYS A 130 16.92 4.29 9.74
CA LYS A 130 16.84 2.84 9.90
C LYS A 130 15.40 2.43 10.25
N GLU A 131 14.98 1.25 9.83
CA GLU A 131 13.62 0.74 10.08
C GLU A 131 13.28 0.66 11.57
N ASP A 132 14.26 0.39 12.42
CA ASP A 132 14.11 0.32 13.88
C ASP A 132 13.75 1.67 14.54
N TYR A 133 13.87 2.77 13.78
CA TYR A 133 13.47 4.09 14.29
C TYR A 133 11.96 4.33 14.23
N LEU A 134 11.21 3.43 13.61
CA LEU A 134 9.75 3.53 13.57
C LEU A 134 9.17 3.58 14.99
N LEU A 135 8.34 4.60 15.28
CA LEU A 135 7.71 4.81 16.58
C LEU A 135 8.68 5.11 17.74
N SER A 136 9.91 5.52 17.47
CA SER A 136 10.89 5.84 18.52
C SER A 136 10.87 7.30 18.99
N GLY A 137 10.02 8.15 18.40
CA GLY A 137 9.90 9.56 18.77
C GLY A 137 8.78 10.29 18.03
N PRO A 138 8.61 11.61 18.30
CA PRO A 138 7.56 12.42 17.67
C PRO A 138 7.75 12.56 16.16
N LEU A 139 6.63 12.53 15.43
CA LEU A 139 6.58 12.74 13.99
C LEU A 139 6.71 14.23 13.63
N GLU A 140 6.89 14.54 12.34
CA GLU A 140 6.81 15.91 11.83
C GLU A 140 5.35 16.40 11.90
N PRO A 141 5.03 17.46 12.67
CA PRO A 141 3.65 17.88 12.92
C PRO A 141 2.86 18.21 11.66
N THR A 142 3.49 18.76 10.62
CA THR A 142 2.81 19.20 9.40
C THR A 142 2.29 18.06 8.52
N ASN A 143 2.73 16.83 8.75
CA ASN A 143 2.27 15.65 8.02
C ASN A 143 2.02 14.43 8.92
N GLU A 144 1.91 14.66 10.22
CA GLU A 144 1.72 13.63 11.23
C GLU A 144 0.52 12.72 10.93
N TRP A 145 -0.58 13.29 10.49
CA TRP A 145 -1.83 12.56 10.22
C TRP A 145 -1.69 11.55 9.09
N TYR A 146 -1.00 11.91 8.02
CA TYR A 146 -0.65 10.99 6.94
C TYR A 146 0.36 9.92 7.43
N ALA A 147 1.35 10.34 8.20
CA ALA A 147 2.35 9.43 8.75
C ALA A 147 1.72 8.38 9.67
N VAL A 148 0.80 8.79 10.56
CA VAL A 148 0.06 7.87 11.46
C VAL A 148 -0.75 6.86 10.65
N ALA A 149 -1.44 7.28 9.60
CA ALA A 149 -2.15 6.35 8.73
C ALA A 149 -1.19 5.33 8.10
N LYS A 150 -0.06 5.78 7.53
CA LYS A 150 0.95 4.89 6.96
C LYS A 150 1.54 3.90 7.96
N ILE A 151 1.80 4.34 9.18
CA ILE A 151 2.25 3.47 10.27
C ILE A 151 1.17 2.41 10.59
N ALA A 152 -0.09 2.82 10.67
CA ALA A 152 -1.21 1.91 10.91
C ALA A 152 -1.32 0.84 9.81
N GLY A 153 -1.18 1.22 8.53
CA GLY A 153 -1.17 0.29 7.40
C GLY A 153 -0.03 -0.72 7.47
N ILE A 154 1.19 -0.28 7.82
CA ILE A 154 2.35 -1.17 8.03
C ILE A 154 2.05 -2.15 9.18
N LYS A 155 1.54 -1.66 10.31
CA LYS A 155 1.19 -2.51 11.46
C LYS A 155 0.07 -3.49 11.13
N LEU A 156 -0.91 -3.08 10.33
CA LEU A 156 -1.97 -3.95 9.85
C LEU A 156 -1.41 -5.09 8.98
N CYS A 157 -0.51 -4.79 8.03
CA CYS A 157 0.17 -5.81 7.24
C CYS A 157 0.95 -6.81 8.12
N GLN A 158 1.70 -6.30 9.12
CA GLN A 158 2.42 -7.14 10.08
C GLN A 158 1.48 -8.03 10.91
N ALA A 159 0.33 -7.49 11.33
CA ALA A 159 -0.66 -8.24 12.10
C ALA A 159 -1.24 -9.40 11.28
N TYR A 160 -1.65 -9.16 10.04
CA TYR A 160 -2.15 -10.21 9.15
C TYR A 160 -1.06 -11.23 8.76
N GLN A 161 0.18 -10.80 8.61
CA GLN A 161 1.29 -11.73 8.35
C GLN A 161 1.54 -12.69 9.54
N ARG A 162 1.29 -12.22 10.76
CA ARG A 162 1.46 -13.03 11.97
C ARG A 162 0.29 -13.99 12.23
N GLN A 163 -0.91 -13.61 11.81
CA GLN A 163 -2.14 -14.39 12.00
C GLN A 163 -2.26 -15.56 11.01
#